data_194b392e51d2b776a169f1b857e0bcef
#
_entry.id   194b392e51d2b776a169f1b857e0bcef
#
_cell.length_a   1.000
_cell.length_b   1.000
_cell.length_c   1.000
_cell.angle_alpha   90.00
_cell.angle_beta   90.00
_cell.angle_gamma   90.00
#
_symmetry.space_group_name_H-M   'P 1'
#
loop_
_entity.id
_entity.type
_entity.pdbx_description
1 polymer ?
#
loop_
_entity_poly.entity_id
_entity_poly.type
_entity_poly.pdbx_seq_one_letter_code
_entity_poly.pdbx_strand_id
1 'polypeptide(L)'
;MDSTILSGPYLFLEGALMIYTLTTNPAIDMNVNSGVPSYTHVNRTTDAVYTPNGKGLNVSFTLAHYGVESTILGFFGGFSGNYIVEEASKICPVKPVRIDGITRVNIFVTTPEGELKFPNAGAPVVRSKQEEMLELLRNAPNLDVLVVSGSLSPEMNSTFYDELFDLCHERGAELVLDISHKHL
;
A
#
# COMPACT_ATOMS: atom_id res chain seq x y z
N MET A 1 -28.11 -34.30 -17.83
CA MET A 1 -26.70 -33.98 -17.50
C MET A 1 -26.75 -32.87 -16.48
N ASP A 2 -26.67 -33.26 -15.22
CA ASP A 2 -26.76 -32.32 -14.07
C ASP A 2 -25.47 -31.54 -13.90
N SER A 3 -25.55 -30.24 -14.03
CA SER A 3 -24.46 -29.33 -13.64
C SER A 3 -24.66 -28.92 -12.18
N THR A 4 -24.16 -29.74 -11.27
CA THR A 4 -24.09 -29.39 -9.85
C THR A 4 -22.97 -28.38 -9.66
N ILE A 5 -23.33 -27.09 -9.63
CA ILE A 5 -22.43 -26.02 -9.19
C ILE A 5 -22.28 -26.18 -7.68
N LEU A 6 -21.04 -26.38 -7.24
CA LEU A 6 -20.64 -26.43 -5.83
C LEU A 6 -20.96 -25.10 -5.15
N SER A 7 -22.11 -25.00 -4.50
CA SER A 7 -22.44 -23.94 -3.57
C SER A 7 -21.80 -24.26 -2.22
N GLY A 8 -20.57 -23.77 -2.02
CA GLY A 8 -19.97 -23.71 -0.68
C GLY A 8 -20.72 -22.67 0.17
N PRO A 9 -20.76 -22.83 1.50
CA PRO A 9 -21.45 -21.90 2.39
C PRO A 9 -20.62 -20.63 2.57
N TYR A 10 -20.58 -19.76 1.56
CA TYR A 10 -20.26 -18.38 1.82
C TYR A 10 -21.54 -17.74 2.33
N LEU A 11 -21.59 -17.58 3.64
CA LEU A 11 -22.57 -16.72 4.28
C LEU A 11 -22.37 -15.33 3.69
N PHE A 12 -23.20 -14.91 2.75
CA PHE A 12 -23.33 -13.50 2.39
C PHE A 12 -23.90 -12.82 3.62
N LEU A 13 -23.01 -12.21 4.42
CA LEU A 13 -23.41 -11.28 5.46
C LEU A 13 -24.21 -10.17 4.76
N GLU A 14 -25.46 -9.99 5.19
CA GLU A 14 -26.28 -8.85 4.77
C GLU A 14 -25.59 -7.58 5.26
N GLY A 15 -24.88 -6.89 4.35
CA GLY A 15 -24.08 -5.70 4.57
C GLY A 15 -22.70 -5.87 3.93
N ALA A 16 -22.38 -5.05 2.94
CA ALA A 16 -21.04 -5.05 2.37
C ALA A 16 -20.02 -4.67 3.46
N LEU A 17 -19.05 -5.56 3.74
CA LEU A 17 -17.95 -5.28 4.67
C LEU A 17 -17.18 -4.06 4.18
N MET A 18 -16.95 -3.10 5.07
CA MET A 18 -16.11 -1.95 4.78
C MET A 18 -14.65 -2.27 5.10
N ILE A 19 -13.86 -2.43 4.04
CA ILE A 19 -12.45 -2.80 4.11
C ILE A 19 -11.59 -1.54 3.95
N TYR A 20 -10.66 -1.36 4.87
CA TYR A 20 -9.60 -0.35 4.77
C TYR A 20 -8.27 -1.04 4.58
N THR A 21 -7.44 -0.53 3.66
CA THR A 21 -6.07 -1.03 3.48
C THR A 21 -5.09 0.07 3.82
N LEU A 22 -4.09 -0.23 4.63
CA LEU A 22 -3.07 0.73 5.04
C LEU A 22 -1.71 0.33 4.48
N THR A 23 -1.11 1.27 3.74
CA THR A 23 0.29 1.18 3.30
C THR A 23 1.12 2.21 4.07
N THR A 24 1.97 1.75 4.97
CA THR A 24 2.81 2.62 5.80
C THR A 24 3.97 3.24 5.03
N ASN A 25 4.47 2.59 3.97
CA ASN A 25 5.62 3.04 3.17
C ASN A 25 5.36 2.88 1.66
N PRO A 26 4.41 3.64 1.08
CA PRO A 26 4.10 3.58 -0.34
C PRO A 26 5.28 3.99 -1.21
N ALA A 27 5.22 3.67 -2.50
CA ALA A 27 6.23 4.01 -3.48
C ALA A 27 5.63 4.28 -4.87
N ILE A 28 6.37 4.98 -5.71
CA ILE A 28 6.25 4.79 -7.17
C ILE A 28 7.30 3.74 -7.55
N ASP A 29 6.90 2.73 -8.32
CA ASP A 29 7.86 1.87 -8.99
C ASP A 29 8.08 2.39 -10.40
N MET A 30 9.31 2.87 -10.65
CA MET A 30 9.78 3.30 -11.95
C MET A 30 10.48 2.11 -12.62
N ASN A 31 9.87 1.57 -13.67
CA ASN A 31 10.42 0.47 -14.46
C ASN A 31 10.97 1.04 -15.78
N VAL A 32 12.19 0.66 -16.14
CA VAL A 32 12.86 1.10 -17.36
C VAL A 32 13.63 -0.06 -17.99
N ASN A 33 13.86 0.02 -19.29
CA ASN A 33 14.76 -0.87 -20.02
C ASN A 33 16.11 -0.20 -20.24
N SER A 34 17.19 -0.97 -20.23
CA SER A 34 18.54 -0.52 -20.56
C SER A 34 19.31 -1.60 -21.31
N GLY A 35 20.34 -1.21 -22.05
CA GLY A 35 21.40 -2.13 -22.49
C GLY A 35 22.22 -2.64 -21.30
N VAL A 36 23.31 -3.36 -21.60
CA VAL A 36 24.24 -3.79 -20.55
C VAL A 36 24.82 -2.56 -19.84
N PRO A 37 24.68 -2.45 -18.51
CA PRO A 37 25.14 -1.26 -17.79
C PRO A 37 26.66 -1.07 -17.85
N SER A 38 27.08 0.15 -18.04
CA SER A 38 28.51 0.57 -18.03
C SER A 38 28.78 1.47 -16.85
N TYR A 39 29.90 1.26 -16.17
CA TYR A 39 30.38 2.16 -15.10
C TYR A 39 31.17 3.37 -15.63
N THR A 40 31.55 3.36 -16.90
CA THR A 40 32.41 4.38 -17.52
C THR A 40 31.70 5.25 -18.55
N HIS A 41 30.49 4.88 -18.94
CA HIS A 41 29.70 5.57 -19.95
C HIS A 41 28.28 5.87 -19.44
N VAL A 42 27.60 6.80 -20.10
CA VAL A 42 26.21 7.12 -19.81
C VAL A 42 25.31 5.94 -20.22
N ASN A 43 24.58 5.41 -19.26
CA ASN A 43 23.55 4.41 -19.51
C ASN A 43 22.24 5.14 -19.87
N ARG A 44 21.71 4.89 -21.05
CA ARG A 44 20.43 5.46 -21.49
C ARG A 44 19.33 4.42 -21.32
N THR A 45 18.20 4.85 -20.76
CA THR A 45 17.04 4.02 -20.54
C THR A 45 15.92 4.37 -21.50
N THR A 46 15.06 3.40 -21.77
CA THR A 46 13.84 3.52 -22.57
C THR A 46 12.63 2.97 -21.82
N ASP A 47 11.45 3.22 -22.36
CA ASP A 47 10.20 2.61 -21.91
C ASP A 47 9.89 2.83 -20.43
N ALA A 48 10.08 4.07 -19.95
CA ALA A 48 9.83 4.41 -18.57
C ALA A 48 8.35 4.28 -18.22
N VAL A 49 8.03 3.39 -17.28
CA VAL A 49 6.68 3.18 -16.74
C VAL A 49 6.70 3.49 -15.25
N TYR A 50 5.74 4.29 -14.80
CA TYR A 50 5.56 4.67 -13.40
C TYR A 50 4.28 4.06 -12.88
N THR A 51 4.37 3.26 -11.82
CA THR A 51 3.22 2.60 -11.19
C THR A 51 3.10 2.98 -9.72
N PRO A 52 1.92 3.41 -9.25
CA PRO A 52 1.65 3.46 -7.83
C PRO A 52 1.86 2.09 -7.21
N ASN A 53 2.65 2.01 -6.16
CA ASN A 53 2.93 0.76 -5.49
C ASN A 53 2.91 0.91 -3.96
N GLY A 54 2.68 -0.22 -3.33
CA GLY A 54 2.60 -0.42 -1.89
C GLY A 54 1.74 -1.64 -1.64
N LYS A 55 2.14 -2.50 -0.73
CA LYS A 55 1.43 -3.77 -0.53
C LYS A 55 -0.06 -3.57 -0.21
N GLY A 56 -0.41 -2.61 0.67
CA GLY A 56 -1.80 -2.28 0.96
C GLY A 56 -2.55 -1.70 -0.24
N LEU A 57 -1.89 -0.85 -1.08
CA LEU A 57 -2.49 -0.40 -2.34
C LEU A 57 -2.81 -1.60 -3.25
N ASN A 58 -1.85 -2.52 -3.39
CA ASN A 58 -2.02 -3.70 -4.24
C ASN A 58 -3.15 -4.61 -3.74
N VAL A 59 -3.37 -4.69 -2.42
CA VAL A 59 -4.55 -5.38 -1.86
C VAL A 59 -5.84 -4.71 -2.35
N SER A 60 -5.97 -3.39 -2.23
CA SER A 60 -7.15 -2.67 -2.71
C SER A 60 -7.36 -2.81 -4.22
N PHE A 61 -6.30 -2.73 -5.02
CA PHE A 61 -6.40 -2.93 -6.47
C PHE A 61 -6.85 -4.35 -6.83
N THR A 62 -6.37 -5.35 -6.07
CA THR A 62 -6.82 -6.74 -6.24
C THR A 62 -8.30 -6.89 -5.83
N LEU A 63 -8.71 -6.33 -4.71
CA LEU A 63 -10.10 -6.34 -4.27
C LEU A 63 -11.02 -5.71 -5.31
N ALA A 64 -10.64 -4.52 -5.84
CA ALA A 64 -11.40 -3.85 -6.88
C ALA A 64 -11.51 -4.67 -8.17
N HIS A 65 -10.44 -5.41 -8.56
CA HIS A 65 -10.48 -6.33 -9.69
C HIS A 65 -11.54 -7.43 -9.52
N TYR A 66 -11.79 -7.87 -8.28
CA TYR A 66 -12.84 -8.84 -7.96
C TYR A 66 -14.18 -8.21 -7.58
N GLY A 67 -14.34 -6.90 -7.76
CA GLY A 67 -15.59 -6.19 -7.47
C GLY A 67 -15.85 -5.97 -5.97
N VAL A 68 -14.82 -6.06 -5.12
CA VAL A 68 -14.90 -5.80 -3.68
C VAL A 68 -14.41 -4.37 -3.41
N GLU A 69 -15.26 -3.58 -2.76
CA GLU A 69 -14.93 -2.20 -2.41
C GLU A 69 -13.97 -2.13 -1.23
N SER A 70 -13.03 -1.17 -1.28
CA SER A 70 -12.12 -0.87 -0.17
C SER A 70 -11.67 0.59 -0.23
N THR A 71 -11.21 1.11 0.90
CA THR A 71 -10.62 2.45 0.99
C THR A 71 -9.14 2.35 1.30
N ILE A 72 -8.32 2.99 0.48
CA ILE A 72 -6.87 3.04 0.63
C ILE A 72 -6.50 4.12 1.64
N LEU A 73 -5.68 3.75 2.63
CA LEU A 73 -5.01 4.63 3.58
C LEU A 73 -3.49 4.57 3.37
N GLY A 74 -2.80 5.65 3.67
CA GLY A 74 -1.35 5.68 3.62
C GLY A 74 -0.77 7.05 3.91
N PHE A 75 0.56 7.10 3.99
CA PHE A 75 1.33 8.31 4.21
C PHE A 75 1.95 8.77 2.88
N PHE A 76 1.56 9.95 2.41
CA PHE A 76 1.92 10.43 1.08
C PHE A 76 2.51 11.84 1.13
N GLY A 77 3.73 12.00 0.64
CA GLY A 77 4.46 13.28 0.63
C GLY A 77 4.98 13.67 -0.76
N GLY A 78 5.06 14.96 -1.01
CA GLY A 78 5.64 15.55 -2.20
C GLY A 78 4.91 15.19 -3.51
N PHE A 79 5.59 15.40 -4.63
CA PHE A 79 5.03 15.18 -5.97
C PHE A 79 4.68 13.69 -6.21
N SER A 80 5.52 12.79 -5.74
CA SER A 80 5.33 11.34 -5.89
C SER A 80 4.15 10.83 -5.07
N GLY A 81 3.97 11.34 -3.84
CA GLY A 81 2.77 11.04 -3.06
C GLY A 81 1.49 11.55 -3.70
N ASN A 82 1.53 12.74 -4.32
CA ASN A 82 0.39 13.27 -5.07
C ASN A 82 0.05 12.39 -6.28
N TYR A 83 1.06 11.98 -7.04
CA TYR A 83 0.88 11.07 -8.18
C TYR A 83 0.22 9.75 -7.76
N ILE A 84 0.72 9.12 -6.67
CA ILE A 84 0.14 7.86 -6.19
C ILE A 84 -1.33 8.05 -5.82
N VAL A 85 -1.67 9.11 -5.07
CA VAL A 85 -3.05 9.38 -4.65
C VAL A 85 -3.95 9.62 -5.86
N GLU A 86 -3.48 10.38 -6.86
CA GLU A 86 -4.23 10.66 -8.09
C GLU A 86 -4.52 9.37 -8.88
N GLU A 87 -3.49 8.56 -9.14
CA GLU A 87 -3.64 7.33 -9.89
C GLU A 87 -4.49 6.28 -9.14
N ALA A 88 -4.25 6.10 -7.83
CA ALA A 88 -5.02 5.16 -7.02
C ALA A 88 -6.49 5.56 -6.90
N SER A 89 -6.79 6.87 -6.84
CA SER A 89 -8.16 7.39 -6.76
C SER A 89 -9.01 7.10 -8.00
N LYS A 90 -8.39 6.73 -9.12
CA LYS A 90 -9.11 6.27 -10.32
C LYS A 90 -9.69 4.86 -10.15
N ILE A 91 -9.21 4.11 -9.16
CA ILE A 91 -9.56 2.70 -8.91
C ILE A 91 -10.34 2.54 -7.60
N CYS A 92 -9.85 3.13 -6.52
CA CYS A 92 -10.42 3.03 -5.17
C CYS A 92 -10.44 4.40 -4.47
N PRO A 93 -11.37 4.66 -3.55
CA PRO A 93 -11.29 5.80 -2.65
C PRO A 93 -9.95 5.83 -1.89
N VAL A 94 -9.33 7.01 -1.81
CA VAL A 94 -8.07 7.20 -1.07
C VAL A 94 -8.27 8.27 0.00
N LYS A 95 -7.88 7.95 1.23
CA LYS A 95 -7.82 8.92 2.36
C LYS A 95 -6.36 9.07 2.79
N PRO A 96 -5.63 10.04 2.25
CA PRO A 96 -4.21 10.20 2.50
C PRO A 96 -3.95 10.96 3.79
N VAL A 97 -2.99 10.50 4.60
CA VAL A 97 -2.29 11.36 5.56
C VAL A 97 -1.11 12.00 4.84
N ARG A 98 -1.06 13.33 4.83
CA ARG A 98 0.00 14.08 4.17
C ARG A 98 1.20 14.22 5.09
N ILE A 99 2.39 13.86 4.58
CA ILE A 99 3.65 13.93 5.30
C ILE A 99 4.61 14.89 4.62
N ASP A 100 5.58 15.39 5.37
CA ASP A 100 6.69 16.14 4.84
C ASP A 100 7.67 15.20 4.08
N GLY A 101 8.43 15.77 3.15
CA GLY A 101 9.34 15.02 2.31
C GLY A 101 8.67 14.44 1.06
N ILE A 102 9.35 13.48 0.45
CA ILE A 102 8.96 12.88 -0.84
C ILE A 102 8.71 11.39 -0.63
N THR A 103 7.52 10.92 -0.97
CA THR A 103 7.24 9.47 -1.05
C THR A 103 8.23 8.81 -2.00
N ARG A 104 8.79 7.68 -1.60
CA ARG A 104 9.90 7.03 -2.31
C ARG A 104 9.54 6.67 -3.75
N VAL A 105 10.56 6.69 -4.59
CA VAL A 105 10.53 6.14 -5.95
C VAL A 105 11.55 5.01 -6.00
N ASN A 106 11.10 3.79 -6.21
CA ASN A 106 11.98 2.66 -6.47
C ASN A 106 12.31 2.63 -7.97
N ILE A 107 13.51 2.20 -8.32
CA ILE A 107 13.96 2.10 -9.71
C ILE A 107 14.26 0.64 -10.01
N PHE A 108 13.63 0.13 -11.07
CA PHE A 108 13.86 -1.21 -11.60
C PHE A 108 14.35 -1.07 -13.03
N VAL A 109 15.55 -1.60 -13.30
CA VAL A 109 16.18 -1.51 -14.62
C VAL A 109 16.28 -2.93 -15.19
N THR A 110 15.50 -3.22 -16.21
CA THR A 110 15.60 -4.47 -16.97
C THR A 110 16.73 -4.38 -17.99
N THR A 111 17.63 -5.33 -17.95
CA THR A 111 18.79 -5.43 -18.85
C THR A 111 18.85 -6.81 -19.49
N PRO A 112 19.64 -7.01 -20.56
CA PRO A 112 19.87 -8.34 -21.13
C PRO A 112 20.48 -9.36 -20.14
N GLU A 113 21.14 -8.87 -19.08
CA GLU A 113 21.80 -9.71 -18.07
C GLU A 113 20.94 -9.96 -16.82
N GLY A 114 19.77 -9.31 -16.72
CA GLY A 114 18.86 -9.42 -15.59
C GLY A 114 18.33 -8.08 -15.12
N GLU A 115 17.66 -8.07 -13.98
CA GLU A 115 17.03 -6.89 -13.41
C GLU A 115 17.86 -6.30 -12.26
N LEU A 116 18.14 -5.00 -12.34
CA LEU A 116 18.73 -4.21 -11.24
C LEU A 116 17.62 -3.53 -10.46
N LYS A 117 17.66 -3.66 -9.13
CA LYS A 117 16.64 -3.13 -8.22
C LYS A 117 17.24 -2.12 -7.27
N PHE A 118 16.72 -0.90 -7.28
CA PHE A 118 17.15 0.17 -6.41
C PHE A 118 15.96 0.68 -5.57
N PRO A 119 15.58 -0.07 -4.51
CA PRO A 119 14.53 0.40 -3.62
C PRO A 119 15.04 1.55 -2.75
N ASN A 120 14.22 2.59 -2.59
CA ASN A 120 14.50 3.72 -1.72
C ASN A 120 13.87 3.51 -0.34
N ALA A 121 14.47 4.07 0.71
CA ALA A 121 13.98 3.95 2.09
C ALA A 121 12.62 4.64 2.30
N GLY A 122 12.39 5.76 1.64
CA GLY A 122 11.18 6.57 1.80
C GLY A 122 11.36 7.75 2.77
N ALA A 123 10.34 8.57 2.87
CA ALA A 123 10.29 9.69 3.80
C ALA A 123 9.94 9.21 5.22
N PRO A 124 10.44 9.88 6.26
CA PRO A 124 10.09 9.58 7.64
C PRO A 124 8.61 9.91 7.91
N VAL A 125 7.98 9.11 8.76
CA VAL A 125 6.63 9.35 9.26
C VAL A 125 6.72 9.67 10.74
N VAL A 126 6.76 10.96 11.06
CA VAL A 126 6.87 11.45 12.42
C VAL A 126 5.64 11.09 13.25
N ARG A 127 5.79 11.06 14.58
CA ARG A 127 4.75 10.61 15.51
C ARG A 127 3.39 11.30 15.31
N SER A 128 3.38 12.61 15.10
CA SER A 128 2.13 13.35 14.89
C SER A 128 1.34 12.88 13.66
N LYS A 129 2.04 12.39 12.62
CA LYS A 129 1.38 11.83 11.42
C LYS A 129 0.87 10.42 11.65
N GLN A 130 1.54 9.64 12.49
CA GLN A 130 1.03 8.35 12.95
C GLN A 130 -0.26 8.54 13.77
N GLU A 131 -0.30 9.53 14.65
CA GLU A 131 -1.49 9.90 15.42
C GLU A 131 -2.64 10.38 14.53
N GLU A 132 -2.35 11.19 13.49
CA GLU A 132 -3.33 11.60 12.48
C GLU A 132 -3.97 10.38 11.77
N MET A 133 -3.17 9.36 11.45
CA MET A 133 -3.68 8.11 10.87
C MET A 133 -4.57 7.34 11.85
N LEU A 134 -4.15 7.22 13.11
CA LEU A 134 -4.94 6.56 14.15
C LEU A 134 -6.27 7.28 14.36
N GLU A 135 -6.26 8.62 14.38
CA GLU A 135 -7.49 9.42 14.51
C GLU A 135 -8.40 9.26 13.29
N LEU A 136 -7.84 9.20 12.08
CA LEU A 136 -8.59 8.91 10.87
C LEU A 136 -9.28 7.54 10.96
N LEU A 137 -8.59 6.53 11.46
CA LEU A 137 -9.14 5.18 11.67
C LEU A 137 -10.19 5.15 12.79
N ARG A 138 -9.99 5.86 13.90
CA ARG A 138 -11.01 5.97 14.97
C ARG A 138 -12.33 6.55 14.46
N ASN A 139 -12.26 7.48 13.53
CA ASN A 139 -13.41 8.15 12.94
C ASN A 139 -13.86 7.52 11.61
N ALA A 140 -13.24 6.42 11.18
CA ALA A 140 -13.62 5.74 9.96
C ALA A 140 -15.04 5.16 10.07
N PRO A 141 -15.95 5.44 9.13
CA PRO A 141 -17.27 4.83 9.16
C PRO A 141 -17.16 3.33 8.89
N ASN A 142 -17.89 2.52 9.69
CA ASN A 142 -18.02 1.08 9.47
C ASN A 142 -16.66 0.39 9.23
N LEU A 143 -15.69 0.59 10.12
CA LEU A 143 -14.42 -0.11 10.06
C LEU A 143 -14.65 -1.57 10.46
N ASP A 144 -14.84 -2.44 9.47
CA ASP A 144 -15.05 -3.88 9.70
C ASP A 144 -13.73 -4.66 9.59
N VAL A 145 -12.90 -4.30 8.59
CA VAL A 145 -11.60 -4.94 8.36
C VAL A 145 -10.55 -3.89 8.08
N LEU A 146 -9.41 -3.96 8.77
CA LEU A 146 -8.19 -3.21 8.47
C LEU A 146 -7.10 -4.17 7.99
N VAL A 147 -6.64 -4.00 6.76
CA VAL A 147 -5.49 -4.75 6.21
C VAL A 147 -4.28 -3.84 6.21
N VAL A 148 -3.24 -4.22 6.95
CA VAL A 148 -1.96 -3.48 6.99
C VAL A 148 -0.88 -4.33 6.34
N SER A 149 -0.32 -3.84 5.25
CA SER A 149 0.64 -4.60 4.47
C SER A 149 1.87 -3.79 4.11
N GLY A 150 3.05 -4.42 4.26
CA GLY A 150 4.34 -3.86 3.86
C GLY A 150 5.25 -3.50 5.01
N SER A 151 6.31 -2.78 4.68
CA SER A 151 7.31 -2.31 5.64
C SER A 151 6.90 -0.98 6.26
N LEU A 152 7.33 -0.73 7.47
CA LEU A 152 7.22 0.58 8.10
C LEU A 152 8.07 1.62 7.35
N SER A 153 7.61 2.86 7.36
CA SER A 153 8.41 4.03 6.95
C SER A 153 9.52 4.31 7.98
N PRO A 154 10.59 5.01 7.58
CA PRO A 154 11.55 5.53 8.55
C PRO A 154 10.88 6.30 9.70
N GLU A 155 11.47 6.24 10.89
CA GLU A 155 10.97 6.79 12.17
C GLU A 155 9.70 6.14 12.73
N MET A 156 9.11 5.18 12.04
CA MET A 156 8.09 4.31 12.63
C MET A 156 8.74 3.09 13.29
N ASN A 157 8.10 2.59 14.34
CA ASN A 157 8.50 1.36 15.01
C ASN A 157 7.29 0.41 15.17
N SER A 158 7.53 -0.80 15.69
CA SER A 158 6.50 -1.82 15.83
C SER A 158 5.36 -1.46 16.78
N THR A 159 5.57 -0.51 17.69
CA THR A 159 4.49 -0.07 18.60
C THR A 159 3.29 0.51 17.85
N PHE A 160 3.49 0.99 16.63
CA PHE A 160 2.39 1.42 15.77
C PHE A 160 1.43 0.27 15.43
N TYR A 161 1.94 -0.97 15.31
CA TYR A 161 1.08 -2.14 15.10
C TYR A 161 0.27 -2.49 16.35
N ASP A 162 0.86 -2.33 17.55
CA ASP A 162 0.15 -2.53 18.82
C ASP A 162 -1.00 -1.54 18.95
N GLU A 163 -0.76 -0.26 18.60
CA GLU A 163 -1.79 0.78 18.59
C GLU A 163 -2.91 0.52 17.58
N LEU A 164 -2.59 -0.04 16.40
CA LEU A 164 -3.60 -0.47 15.43
C LEU A 164 -4.39 -1.67 15.94
N PHE A 165 -3.74 -2.61 16.63
CA PHE A 165 -4.41 -3.75 17.24
C PHE A 165 -5.41 -3.30 18.29
N ASP A 166 -4.99 -2.45 19.22
CA ASP A 166 -5.85 -1.91 20.28
C ASP A 166 -7.05 -1.16 19.67
N LEU A 167 -6.80 -0.31 18.69
CA LEU A 167 -7.85 0.43 17.96
C LEU A 167 -8.86 -0.50 17.29
N CYS A 168 -8.40 -1.52 16.57
CA CYS A 168 -9.28 -2.48 15.92
C CYS A 168 -10.09 -3.27 16.94
N HIS A 169 -9.46 -3.68 18.05
CA HIS A 169 -10.14 -4.37 19.13
C HIS A 169 -11.24 -3.49 19.76
N GLU A 170 -10.95 -2.24 20.06
CA GLU A 170 -11.94 -1.27 20.60
C GLU A 170 -13.11 -1.02 19.63
N ARG A 171 -12.83 -1.06 18.33
CA ARG A 171 -13.82 -0.85 17.27
C ARG A 171 -14.59 -2.12 16.88
N GLY A 172 -14.18 -3.30 17.38
CA GLY A 172 -14.71 -4.60 16.97
C GLY A 172 -14.38 -4.94 15.52
N ALA A 173 -13.29 -4.39 14.99
CA ALA A 173 -12.82 -4.61 13.63
C ALA A 173 -11.80 -5.76 13.57
N GLU A 174 -11.77 -6.48 12.45
CA GLU A 174 -10.73 -7.46 12.17
C GLU A 174 -9.44 -6.78 11.69
N LEU A 175 -8.29 -7.16 12.25
CA LEU A 175 -6.97 -6.70 11.82
C LEU A 175 -6.23 -7.81 11.08
N VAL A 176 -5.83 -7.55 9.84
CA VAL A 176 -5.01 -8.44 9.00
C VAL A 176 -3.64 -7.80 8.80
N LEU A 177 -2.58 -8.47 9.23
CA LEU A 177 -1.19 -7.99 9.10
C LEU A 177 -0.40 -8.86 8.11
N ASP A 178 0.11 -8.24 7.02
CA ASP A 178 1.11 -8.80 6.12
C ASP A 178 2.41 -8.00 6.25
N ILE A 179 3.18 -8.30 7.27
CA ILE A 179 4.38 -7.58 7.66
C ILE A 179 5.60 -8.49 7.72
N SER A 180 6.79 -7.91 7.68
CA SER A 180 8.00 -8.72 7.75
C SER A 180 8.23 -9.28 9.16
N HIS A 181 8.77 -10.49 9.26
CA HIS A 181 9.07 -11.22 10.51
C HIS A 181 9.87 -10.41 11.56
N LYS A 182 10.53 -9.32 11.17
CA LYS A 182 11.28 -8.46 12.11
C LYS A 182 10.36 -7.57 12.98
N HIS A 183 9.07 -7.56 12.71
CA HIS A 183 8.09 -6.69 13.35
C HIS A 183 6.94 -7.48 14.01
N LEU A 184 7.06 -8.80 14.03
CA LEU A 184 6.23 -9.72 14.80
C LEU A 184 7.01 -10.13 16.09
#